data_7231049881d7fa7a7188ae31743e0790
#
_entry.id   7231049881d7fa7a7188ae31743e0790
#
_cell.length_a   1.000
_cell.length_b   1.000
_cell.length_c   1.000
_cell.angle_alpha   90.00
_cell.angle_beta   90.00
_cell.angle_gamma   90.00
#
_symmetry.space_group_name_H-M   'P 1'
#
loop_
_entity.id
_entity.type
_entity.pdbx_description
1 polymer ?
#
loop_
_entity_poly.entity_id
_entity_poly.type
_entity_poly.pdbx_seq_one_letter_code
_entity_poly.pdbx_strand_id
1 'polypeptide(L)'
;MKKPRIAAAIAALLFAGILLSGCGAKDHHIKIGEVTRSVFYAPQYVALEKGFFKEEGLDVELQTTAGGDKTMTALLAGQINVALVGAETSIYVYQQGAEDPVIDFAGLTQTDGTFLVAREDSGTFDWSQLKGNTFLGQRKGGMPQMAGEFTLKKHGIDPHADLQLIQNIDFANITAAFASGTGQYVQLFEPQASIFEKEGKGHVVASFGTESGKLPYTVFMAKQSFIKSNTKDIQKFTNALFKAQKWVQEHSPEEIAQTISPYFKDTDMDIITSAVKRYKEQGTYAETPAISEEQWNNLQDVMESAGELKQRVDMGKVVDLSFAESAAGAGK
;
A
#
# COMPACT_ATOMS: atom_id res chain seq x y z
N MET A 1 0.46 57.66 -54.61
CA MET A 1 0.01 56.32 -54.26
C MET A 1 1.18 55.57 -53.55
N LYS A 2 1.26 55.71 -52.24
CA LYS A 2 2.25 54.98 -51.40
C LYS A 2 1.58 54.56 -50.10
N LYS A 3 0.97 53.36 -50.01
CA LYS A 3 0.60 52.67 -48.76
C LYS A 3 0.30 51.21 -49.05
N PRO A 4 1.26 50.29 -48.91
CA PRO A 4 0.96 49.04 -48.25
C PRO A 4 2.15 48.46 -47.45
N ARG A 5 3.08 49.26 -46.87
CA ARG A 5 4.23 48.70 -46.13
C ARG A 5 4.04 48.62 -44.61
N ILE A 6 3.02 49.31 -44.07
CA ILE A 6 2.78 49.33 -42.61
C ILE A 6 1.91 48.14 -42.17
N ALA A 7 1.00 47.66 -43.01
CA ALA A 7 0.15 46.51 -42.69
C ALA A 7 0.91 45.17 -42.56
N ALA A 8 2.00 44.98 -43.31
CA ALA A 8 2.81 43.78 -43.27
C ALA A 8 3.68 43.67 -42.00
N ALA A 9 4.09 44.83 -41.43
CA ALA A 9 4.92 44.85 -40.22
C ALA A 9 4.10 44.52 -38.93
N ILE A 10 2.83 44.91 -38.89
CA ILE A 10 1.92 44.65 -37.78
C ILE A 10 1.48 43.17 -37.76
N ALA A 11 1.26 42.56 -38.93
CA ALA A 11 0.96 41.12 -39.02
C ALA A 11 2.11 40.23 -38.60
N ALA A 12 3.40 40.63 -38.87
CA ALA A 12 4.58 39.87 -38.46
C ALA A 12 4.83 39.96 -36.95
N LEU A 13 4.50 41.06 -36.27
CA LEU A 13 4.59 41.21 -34.81
C LEU A 13 3.50 40.46 -34.05
N LEU A 14 2.31 40.28 -34.60
CA LEU A 14 1.24 39.47 -34.02
C LEU A 14 1.51 37.96 -34.16
N PHE A 15 2.22 37.54 -35.22
CA PHE A 15 2.57 36.13 -35.40
C PHE A 15 3.77 35.70 -34.55
N ALA A 16 4.69 36.60 -34.18
CA ALA A 16 5.81 36.34 -33.30
C ALA A 16 5.39 36.20 -31.81
N GLY A 17 4.24 36.81 -31.40
CA GLY A 17 3.69 36.73 -30.04
C GLY A 17 3.01 35.38 -29.72
N ILE A 18 2.62 34.60 -30.74
CA ILE A 18 1.90 33.31 -30.54
C ILE A 18 2.86 32.13 -30.40
N LEU A 19 4.15 32.30 -30.77
CA LEU A 19 5.16 31.22 -30.68
C LEU A 19 5.84 31.12 -29.31
N LEU A 20 5.55 32.03 -28.38
CA LEU A 20 6.16 32.02 -27.03
C LEU A 20 5.23 31.47 -25.93
N SER A 21 4.04 31.01 -26.24
CA SER A 21 3.10 30.40 -25.26
C SER A 21 3.14 28.88 -25.24
N GLY A 22 4.15 28.23 -25.78
CA GLY A 22 4.30 26.79 -25.88
C GLY A 22 5.29 26.19 -24.88
N CYS A 23 5.51 26.78 -23.68
CA CYS A 23 5.97 26.00 -22.54
C CYS A 23 4.77 25.20 -22.03
N GLY A 24 4.54 24.02 -22.58
CA GLY A 24 3.64 23.04 -22.00
C GLY A 24 4.06 22.84 -20.56
N ALA A 25 3.28 23.36 -19.62
CA ALA A 25 3.43 23.00 -18.23
C ALA A 25 3.45 21.46 -18.19
N LYS A 26 4.55 20.88 -17.72
CA LYS A 26 4.64 19.44 -17.57
C LYS A 26 3.47 19.06 -16.65
N ASP A 27 2.61 18.21 -17.13
CA ASP A 27 1.48 17.72 -16.33
C ASP A 27 2.07 16.92 -15.15
N HIS A 28 2.00 17.50 -13.95
CA HIS A 28 2.47 16.90 -12.71
C HIS A 28 1.40 15.99 -12.08
N HIS A 29 0.52 15.43 -12.94
CA HIS A 29 -0.55 14.56 -12.52
C HIS A 29 -0.09 13.14 -12.31
N ILE A 30 -0.33 12.59 -11.11
CA ILE A 30 0.00 11.23 -10.72
C ILE A 30 -1.27 10.47 -10.34
N LYS A 31 -1.53 9.36 -11.03
CA LYS A 31 -2.61 8.43 -10.70
C LYS A 31 -2.06 7.31 -9.83
N ILE A 32 -2.55 7.22 -8.60
CA ILE A 32 -2.24 6.13 -7.66
C ILE A 32 -3.34 5.09 -7.74
N GLY A 33 -2.96 3.81 -7.88
CA GLY A 33 -3.85 2.68 -7.62
C GLY A 33 -3.53 2.06 -6.26
N GLU A 34 -4.51 2.01 -5.36
CA GLU A 34 -4.39 1.27 -4.11
C GLU A 34 -5.15 -0.05 -4.16
N VAL A 35 -4.65 -1.07 -3.46
CA VAL A 35 -5.26 -2.42 -3.45
C VAL A 35 -6.69 -2.39 -2.90
N THR A 36 -6.92 -1.63 -1.84
CA THR A 36 -8.20 -1.49 -1.14
C THR A 36 -8.26 -0.19 -0.37
N ARG A 37 -9.48 0.27 -0.02
CA ARG A 37 -9.66 1.34 0.94
C ARG A 37 -9.47 0.78 2.35
N SER A 38 -8.39 1.17 3.05
CA SER A 38 -8.08 0.65 4.38
C SER A 38 -7.36 1.67 5.25
N VAL A 39 -7.70 1.72 6.54
CA VAL A 39 -6.98 2.49 7.57
C VAL A 39 -5.49 2.10 7.62
N PHE A 40 -5.15 0.93 7.10
CA PHE A 40 -3.78 0.46 6.91
C PHE A 40 -2.90 1.43 6.09
N TYR A 41 -3.51 2.24 5.23
CA TYR A 41 -2.83 3.22 4.38
C TYR A 41 -2.93 4.66 4.90
N ALA A 42 -3.18 4.86 6.20
CA ALA A 42 -3.42 6.18 6.79
C ALA A 42 -2.39 7.25 6.39
N PRO A 43 -1.06 7.02 6.32
CA PRO A 43 -0.13 8.07 5.91
C PRO A 43 -0.37 8.59 4.48
N GLN A 44 -0.86 7.74 3.55
CA GLN A 44 -1.24 8.17 2.20
C GLN A 44 -2.42 9.15 2.24
N TYR A 45 -3.46 8.81 3.01
CA TYR A 45 -4.64 9.69 3.12
C TYR A 45 -4.31 10.99 3.84
N VAL A 46 -3.42 10.94 4.84
CA VAL A 46 -2.89 12.15 5.49
C VAL A 46 -2.15 13.03 4.49
N ALA A 47 -1.32 12.46 3.61
CA ALA A 47 -0.62 13.23 2.58
C ALA A 47 -1.59 13.95 1.63
N LEU A 48 -2.71 13.30 1.29
CA LEU A 48 -3.77 13.86 0.45
C LEU A 48 -4.55 14.96 1.19
N GLU A 49 -5.09 14.67 2.38
CA GLU A 49 -5.97 15.59 3.12
C GLU A 49 -5.23 16.81 3.68
N LYS A 50 -3.99 16.63 4.15
CA LYS A 50 -3.15 17.75 4.58
C LYS A 50 -2.60 18.57 3.41
N GLY A 51 -2.78 18.10 2.18
CA GLY A 51 -2.32 18.79 0.99
C GLY A 51 -0.81 18.70 0.75
N PHE A 52 -0.09 17.76 1.35
CA PHE A 52 1.37 17.66 1.23
C PHE A 52 1.82 17.39 -0.22
N PHE A 53 1.04 16.64 -1.01
CA PHE A 53 1.29 16.51 -2.44
C PHE A 53 1.12 17.84 -3.19
N LYS A 54 0.10 18.63 -2.84
CA LYS A 54 -0.13 19.95 -3.46
C LYS A 54 0.97 20.95 -3.08
N GLU A 55 1.48 20.89 -1.85
CA GLU A 55 2.63 21.72 -1.42
C GLU A 55 3.88 21.44 -2.26
N GLU A 56 4.07 20.19 -2.67
CA GLU A 56 5.13 19.77 -3.60
C GLU A 56 4.79 20.09 -5.09
N GLY A 57 3.61 20.63 -5.35
CA GLY A 57 3.15 20.97 -6.70
C GLY A 57 2.73 19.74 -7.52
N LEU A 58 2.25 18.69 -6.87
CA LEU A 58 1.70 17.50 -7.51
C LEU A 58 0.18 17.51 -7.46
N ASP A 59 -0.45 17.14 -8.56
CA ASP A 59 -1.85 16.77 -8.64
C ASP A 59 -1.96 15.26 -8.56
N VAL A 60 -2.62 14.75 -7.51
CA VAL A 60 -2.67 13.31 -7.22
C VAL A 60 -4.11 12.83 -7.24
N GLU A 61 -4.39 11.86 -8.13
CA GLU A 61 -5.64 11.12 -8.19
C GLU A 61 -5.46 9.74 -7.55
N LEU A 62 -6.39 9.36 -6.67
CA LEU A 62 -6.38 8.06 -6.00
C LEU A 62 -7.57 7.22 -6.46
N GLN A 63 -7.30 5.97 -6.92
CA GLN A 63 -8.33 4.97 -7.22
C GLN A 63 -8.07 3.64 -6.51
N THR A 64 -9.15 2.96 -6.12
CA THR A 64 -9.10 1.61 -5.55
C THR A 64 -9.27 0.58 -6.65
N THR A 65 -8.38 -0.42 -6.70
CA THR A 65 -8.31 -1.45 -7.75
C THR A 65 -8.90 -2.81 -7.34
N ALA A 66 -9.16 -2.99 -6.03
CA ALA A 66 -9.77 -4.19 -5.44
C ALA A 66 -8.97 -5.49 -5.64
N GLY A 67 -7.66 -5.45 -5.35
CA GLY A 67 -6.76 -6.60 -5.35
C GLY A 67 -5.36 -6.29 -5.86
N GLY A 68 -4.32 -6.90 -5.29
CA GLY A 68 -2.93 -6.65 -5.66
C GLY A 68 -2.63 -6.99 -7.12
N ASP A 69 -3.16 -8.11 -7.62
CA ASP A 69 -3.08 -8.52 -9.03
C ASP A 69 -3.73 -7.51 -9.99
N LYS A 70 -4.87 -6.94 -9.60
CA LYS A 70 -5.57 -5.89 -10.37
C LYS A 70 -4.79 -4.58 -10.35
N THR A 71 -4.19 -4.23 -9.19
CA THR A 71 -3.30 -3.06 -9.08
C THR A 71 -2.11 -3.18 -10.02
N MET A 72 -1.43 -4.33 -10.00
CA MET A 72 -0.30 -4.58 -10.89
C MET A 72 -0.70 -4.60 -12.36
N THR A 73 -1.84 -5.21 -12.70
CA THR A 73 -2.38 -5.18 -14.07
C THR A 73 -2.61 -3.75 -14.53
N ALA A 74 -3.22 -2.89 -13.68
CA ALA A 74 -3.46 -1.49 -14.01
C ALA A 74 -2.15 -0.70 -14.20
N LEU A 75 -1.12 -0.95 -13.37
CA LEU A 75 0.20 -0.32 -13.48
C LEU A 75 0.91 -0.74 -14.79
N LEU A 76 0.96 -2.04 -15.07
CA LEU A 76 1.63 -2.56 -16.26
C LEU A 76 0.92 -2.11 -17.55
N ALA A 77 -0.41 -2.01 -17.53
CA ALA A 77 -1.22 -1.47 -18.63
C ALA A 77 -1.15 0.06 -18.77
N GLY A 78 -0.51 0.79 -17.84
CA GLY A 78 -0.41 2.25 -17.86
C GLY A 78 -1.71 2.99 -17.51
N GLN A 79 -2.67 2.32 -16.87
CA GLN A 79 -3.91 2.95 -16.39
C GLN A 79 -3.67 3.78 -15.11
N ILE A 80 -2.65 3.42 -14.34
CA ILE A 80 -2.10 4.15 -13.20
C ILE A 80 -0.61 4.38 -13.40
N ASN A 81 -0.06 5.41 -12.75
CA ASN A 81 1.37 5.74 -12.82
C ASN A 81 2.15 5.14 -11.66
N VAL A 82 1.51 5.08 -10.48
CA VAL A 82 2.06 4.60 -9.22
C VAL A 82 1.11 3.56 -8.62
N ALA A 83 1.62 2.44 -8.21
CA ALA A 83 0.88 1.41 -7.49
C ALA A 83 1.26 1.44 -6.01
N LEU A 84 0.25 1.36 -5.13
CA LEU A 84 0.42 1.05 -3.73
C LEU A 84 -0.01 -0.40 -3.52
N VAL A 85 0.96 -1.29 -3.36
CA VAL A 85 0.74 -2.74 -3.35
C VAL A 85 1.87 -3.43 -2.57
N GLY A 86 1.76 -4.73 -2.33
CA GLY A 86 2.79 -5.51 -1.66
C GLY A 86 4.11 -5.58 -2.45
N ALA A 87 5.24 -5.47 -1.75
CA ALA A 87 6.57 -5.45 -2.37
C ALA A 87 6.92 -6.76 -3.10
N GLU A 88 6.28 -7.89 -2.77
CA GLU A 88 6.43 -9.16 -3.49
C GLU A 88 6.13 -9.04 -4.98
N THR A 89 5.26 -8.10 -5.35
CA THR A 89 4.83 -7.96 -6.75
C THR A 89 5.94 -7.41 -7.65
N SER A 90 6.84 -6.57 -7.15
CA SER A 90 8.02 -6.13 -7.90
C SER A 90 8.98 -7.30 -8.16
N ILE A 91 9.14 -8.21 -7.19
CA ILE A 91 9.91 -9.44 -7.33
C ILE A 91 9.31 -10.33 -8.42
N TYR A 92 7.99 -10.53 -8.42
CA TYR A 92 7.32 -11.35 -9.44
C TYR A 92 7.51 -10.77 -10.85
N VAL A 93 7.34 -9.46 -11.02
CA VAL A 93 7.54 -8.79 -12.32
C VAL A 93 8.99 -8.92 -12.79
N TYR A 94 9.95 -8.74 -11.87
CA TYR A 94 11.38 -8.90 -12.18
C TYR A 94 11.72 -10.32 -12.61
N GLN A 95 11.23 -11.33 -11.89
CA GLN A 95 11.48 -12.74 -12.20
C GLN A 95 10.84 -13.20 -13.52
N GLN A 96 9.78 -12.52 -13.97
CA GLN A 96 9.17 -12.76 -15.28
C GLN A 96 9.96 -12.13 -16.44
N GLY A 97 11.05 -11.40 -16.16
CA GLY A 97 11.91 -10.81 -17.17
C GLY A 97 11.26 -9.64 -17.92
N ALA A 98 10.43 -8.85 -17.24
CA ALA A 98 9.79 -7.68 -17.83
C ALA A 98 10.83 -6.71 -18.43
N GLU A 99 10.61 -6.27 -19.69
CA GLU A 99 11.48 -5.29 -20.37
C GLU A 99 11.49 -3.92 -19.67
N ASP A 100 10.36 -3.52 -19.09
CA ASP A 100 10.20 -2.32 -18.27
C ASP A 100 9.82 -2.73 -16.84
N PRO A 101 10.80 -3.07 -15.99
CA PRO A 101 10.56 -3.59 -14.65
C PRO A 101 9.90 -2.54 -13.76
N VAL A 102 9.27 -3.02 -12.71
CA VAL A 102 8.68 -2.18 -11.66
C VAL A 102 9.71 -1.98 -10.56
N ILE A 103 9.81 -0.75 -10.06
CA ILE A 103 10.77 -0.36 -9.02
C ILE A 103 10.01 0.20 -7.82
N ASP A 104 10.28 -0.34 -6.65
CA ASP A 104 9.83 0.14 -5.36
C ASP A 104 10.64 1.39 -4.98
N PHE A 105 10.00 2.52 -4.73
CA PHE A 105 10.69 3.77 -4.43
C PHE A 105 10.36 4.37 -3.06
N ALA A 106 9.29 3.87 -2.38
CA ALA A 106 8.93 4.35 -1.05
C ALA A 106 8.09 3.31 -0.29
N GLY A 107 8.48 2.98 0.93
CA GLY A 107 7.70 2.16 1.86
C GLY A 107 6.58 2.96 2.54
N LEU A 108 5.42 2.33 2.74
CA LEU A 108 4.29 2.91 3.46
C LEU A 108 4.02 2.17 4.77
N THR A 109 3.94 0.84 4.72
CA THR A 109 3.71 -0.02 5.89
C THR A 109 4.82 -1.05 6.03
N GLN A 110 5.15 -1.40 7.28
CA GLN A 110 6.33 -2.21 7.59
C GLN A 110 6.02 -3.48 8.41
N THR A 111 4.74 -3.86 8.52
CA THR A 111 4.29 -5.13 9.09
C THR A 111 3.07 -5.62 8.32
N ASP A 112 2.69 -6.90 8.46
CA ASP A 112 1.37 -7.34 8.03
C ASP A 112 0.27 -6.54 8.71
N GLY A 113 -0.78 -6.21 7.98
CA GLY A 113 -1.91 -5.41 8.47
C GLY A 113 -3.13 -6.23 8.85
N THR A 114 -3.02 -7.56 8.87
CA THR A 114 -4.15 -8.43 9.14
C THR A 114 -4.19 -8.95 10.57
N PHE A 115 -5.39 -9.28 10.98
CA PHE A 115 -5.70 -9.84 12.28
C PHE A 115 -6.42 -11.17 12.12
N LEU A 116 -6.16 -12.08 13.05
CA LEU A 116 -6.93 -13.30 13.19
C LEU A 116 -8.21 -12.98 13.95
N VAL A 117 -9.34 -13.19 13.27
CA VAL A 117 -10.66 -13.01 13.86
C VAL A 117 -11.27 -14.39 14.08
N ALA A 118 -11.62 -14.70 15.33
CA ALA A 118 -12.36 -15.90 15.72
C ALA A 118 -13.85 -15.59 15.72
N ARG A 119 -14.69 -16.57 15.36
CA ARG A 119 -16.15 -16.43 15.41
C ARG A 119 -16.66 -16.43 16.85
N GLU A 120 -16.12 -17.32 17.68
CA GLU A 120 -16.48 -17.48 19.07
C GLU A 120 -15.40 -16.93 19.98
N ASP A 121 -15.81 -16.34 21.11
CA ASP A 121 -14.88 -15.94 22.15
C ASP A 121 -14.51 -17.18 22.99
N SER A 122 -13.28 -17.62 22.86
CA SER A 122 -12.72 -18.74 23.65
C SER A 122 -11.96 -18.27 24.91
N GLY A 123 -12.02 -17.00 25.27
CA GLY A 123 -11.22 -16.40 26.34
C GLY A 123 -9.75 -16.21 25.89
N THR A 124 -8.81 -16.79 26.65
CA THR A 124 -7.38 -16.68 26.26
C THR A 124 -7.12 -17.50 25.01
N PHE A 125 -6.66 -16.82 23.94
CA PHE A 125 -6.34 -17.46 22.67
C PHE A 125 -4.96 -18.14 22.72
N ASP A 126 -4.91 -19.35 22.16
CA ASP A 126 -3.69 -20.07 21.84
C ASP A 126 -3.74 -20.55 20.39
N TRP A 127 -2.64 -20.39 19.65
CA TRP A 127 -2.58 -20.72 18.22
C TRP A 127 -2.99 -22.18 17.91
N SER A 128 -2.73 -23.12 18.81
CA SER A 128 -3.14 -24.53 18.65
C SER A 128 -4.65 -24.73 18.51
N GLN A 129 -5.45 -23.77 18.94
CA GLN A 129 -6.92 -23.79 18.79
C GLN A 129 -7.38 -23.74 17.32
N LEU A 130 -6.50 -23.31 16.40
CA LEU A 130 -6.83 -23.34 14.97
C LEU A 130 -6.85 -24.76 14.40
N LYS A 131 -6.11 -25.72 15.02
CA LYS A 131 -5.99 -27.08 14.48
C LYS A 131 -7.35 -27.77 14.34
N GLY A 132 -7.59 -28.36 13.18
CA GLY A 132 -8.84 -29.04 12.84
C GLY A 132 -9.99 -28.10 12.43
N ASN A 133 -9.82 -26.77 12.55
CA ASN A 133 -10.85 -25.80 12.23
C ASN A 133 -10.73 -25.26 10.79
N THR A 134 -11.83 -24.68 10.31
CA THR A 134 -11.85 -23.99 9.01
C THR A 134 -11.34 -22.57 9.17
N PHE A 135 -10.26 -22.25 8.45
CA PHE A 135 -9.66 -20.93 8.41
C PHE A 135 -9.81 -20.31 7.02
N LEU A 136 -10.45 -19.15 6.96
CA LEU A 136 -10.50 -18.33 5.74
C LEU A 136 -9.21 -17.51 5.68
N GLY A 137 -8.20 -18.08 5.02
CA GLY A 137 -6.95 -17.42 4.70
C GLY A 137 -7.10 -16.51 3.49
N GLN A 138 -6.14 -15.64 3.30
CA GLN A 138 -6.11 -14.76 2.14
C GLN A 138 -5.71 -15.53 0.86
N ARG A 139 -6.03 -14.94 -0.29
CA ARG A 139 -5.80 -15.57 -1.60
C ARG A 139 -4.32 -15.82 -1.84
N LYS A 140 -4.01 -16.99 -2.37
CA LYS A 140 -2.66 -17.45 -2.66
C LYS A 140 -1.87 -16.49 -3.56
N GLY A 141 -0.58 -16.32 -3.27
CA GLY A 141 0.36 -15.48 -3.99
C GLY A 141 0.40 -14.01 -3.57
N GLY A 142 -0.40 -13.60 -2.56
CA GLY A 142 -0.35 -12.25 -1.99
C GLY A 142 0.31 -12.21 -0.62
N MET A 143 0.86 -11.05 -0.24
CA MET A 143 1.51 -10.89 1.06
C MET A 143 0.65 -11.33 2.25
N PRO A 144 -0.65 -11.03 2.33
CA PRO A 144 -1.44 -11.48 3.48
C PRO A 144 -1.46 -13.00 3.66
N GLN A 145 -1.55 -13.76 2.55
CA GLN A 145 -1.50 -15.22 2.61
C GLN A 145 -0.13 -15.69 3.10
N MET A 146 0.95 -15.15 2.51
CA MET A 146 2.30 -15.58 2.84
C MET A 146 2.67 -15.27 4.29
N ALA A 147 2.36 -14.06 4.78
CA ALA A 147 2.58 -13.67 6.18
C ALA A 147 1.72 -14.49 7.15
N GLY A 148 0.48 -14.78 6.77
CA GLY A 148 -0.41 -15.65 7.55
C GLY A 148 0.15 -17.07 7.69
N GLU A 149 0.54 -17.71 6.58
CA GLU A 149 1.13 -19.06 6.62
C GLU A 149 2.48 -19.10 7.33
N PHE A 150 3.32 -18.07 7.15
CA PHE A 150 4.58 -17.91 7.88
C PHE A 150 4.35 -17.88 9.39
N THR A 151 3.37 -17.08 9.84
CA THR A 151 2.99 -17.00 11.25
C THR A 151 2.49 -18.34 11.78
N LEU A 152 1.59 -19.02 11.06
CA LEU A 152 1.09 -20.33 11.46
C LEU A 152 2.23 -21.34 11.64
N LYS A 153 3.17 -21.39 10.71
CA LYS A 153 4.35 -22.28 10.79
C LYS A 153 5.25 -21.93 11.98
N LYS A 154 5.45 -20.66 12.33
CA LYS A 154 6.18 -20.24 13.55
C LYS A 154 5.54 -20.81 14.82
N HIS A 155 4.22 -20.97 14.84
CA HIS A 155 3.46 -21.56 15.94
C HIS A 155 3.28 -23.09 15.83
N GLY A 156 4.04 -23.76 14.96
CA GLY A 156 4.00 -25.20 14.79
C GLY A 156 2.70 -25.74 14.19
N ILE A 157 2.06 -24.92 13.33
CA ILE A 157 0.86 -25.26 12.58
C ILE A 157 1.24 -25.40 11.11
N ASP A 158 1.01 -26.57 10.53
CA ASP A 158 1.04 -26.73 9.08
C ASP A 158 -0.31 -26.25 8.51
N PRO A 159 -0.33 -25.12 7.76
CA PRO A 159 -1.61 -24.55 7.29
C PRO A 159 -2.38 -25.49 6.34
N HIS A 160 -1.69 -26.40 5.66
CA HIS A 160 -2.29 -27.32 4.69
C HIS A 160 -2.60 -28.71 5.26
N ALA A 161 -2.00 -29.11 6.39
CA ALA A 161 -2.22 -30.38 7.05
C ALA A 161 -3.10 -30.24 8.30
N ASP A 162 -2.91 -29.18 9.09
CA ASP A 162 -3.57 -29.00 10.40
C ASP A 162 -4.90 -28.24 10.30
N LEU A 163 -5.18 -27.53 9.17
CA LEU A 163 -6.36 -26.68 9.01
C LEU A 163 -7.21 -27.11 7.82
N GLN A 164 -8.51 -26.76 7.87
CA GLN A 164 -9.35 -26.69 6.67
C GLN A 164 -9.16 -25.29 6.05
N LEU A 165 -8.06 -25.11 5.33
CA LEU A 165 -7.68 -23.81 4.79
C LEU A 165 -8.42 -23.47 3.50
N ILE A 166 -9.14 -22.33 3.48
CA ILE A 166 -9.86 -21.80 2.31
C ILE A 166 -9.11 -20.56 1.82
N GLN A 167 -8.56 -20.61 0.61
CA GLN A 167 -7.77 -19.54 -0.03
C GLN A 167 -8.24 -19.17 -1.44
N ASN A 168 -9.41 -19.64 -1.83
CA ASN A 168 -10.00 -19.43 -3.17
C ASN A 168 -11.11 -18.39 -3.19
N ILE A 169 -11.26 -17.61 -2.10
CA ILE A 169 -12.21 -16.50 -2.03
C ILE A 169 -11.49 -15.21 -2.46
N ASP A 170 -12.10 -14.47 -3.39
CA ASP A 170 -11.58 -13.17 -3.80
C ASP A 170 -11.48 -12.21 -2.61
N PHE A 171 -10.43 -11.38 -2.60
CA PHE A 171 -10.15 -10.41 -1.54
C PHE A 171 -11.37 -9.57 -1.14
N ALA A 172 -12.14 -9.10 -2.12
CA ALA A 172 -13.34 -8.29 -1.87
C ALA A 172 -14.50 -9.05 -1.20
N ASN A 173 -14.48 -10.38 -1.20
CA ASN A 173 -15.59 -11.24 -0.78
C ASN A 173 -15.34 -11.96 0.55
N ILE A 174 -14.12 -11.97 1.07
CA ILE A 174 -13.75 -12.76 2.26
C ILE A 174 -14.54 -12.33 3.51
N THR A 175 -14.74 -11.02 3.68
CA THR A 175 -15.54 -10.46 4.78
C THR A 175 -16.97 -10.95 4.74
N ALA A 176 -17.62 -10.93 3.56
CA ALA A 176 -18.98 -11.39 3.37
C ALA A 176 -19.09 -12.92 3.58
N ALA A 177 -18.11 -13.69 3.14
CA ALA A 177 -18.06 -15.14 3.35
C ALA A 177 -18.02 -15.48 4.85
N PHE A 178 -17.19 -14.81 5.63
CA PHE A 178 -17.15 -15.00 7.07
C PHE A 178 -18.47 -14.54 7.73
N ALA A 179 -19.01 -13.38 7.37
CA ALA A 179 -20.28 -12.88 7.89
C ALA A 179 -21.46 -13.85 7.63
N SER A 180 -21.44 -14.57 6.50
CA SER A 180 -22.46 -15.57 6.15
C SER A 180 -22.32 -16.92 6.86
N GLY A 181 -21.32 -17.08 7.73
CA GLY A 181 -21.10 -18.27 8.54
C GLY A 181 -20.01 -19.22 8.04
N THR A 182 -19.25 -18.85 6.99
CA THR A 182 -18.16 -19.68 6.51
C THR A 182 -16.96 -19.58 7.46
N GLY A 183 -16.46 -20.73 7.94
CA GLY A 183 -15.26 -20.84 8.77
C GLY A 183 -15.41 -20.40 10.23
N GLN A 184 -14.53 -20.90 11.08
CA GLN A 184 -14.39 -20.52 12.48
C GLN A 184 -13.44 -19.35 12.67
N TYR A 185 -12.45 -19.24 11.79
CA TYR A 185 -11.44 -18.19 11.82
C TYR A 185 -11.32 -17.54 10.46
N VAL A 186 -10.96 -16.25 10.46
CA VAL A 186 -10.69 -15.48 9.23
C VAL A 186 -9.53 -14.52 9.44
N GLN A 187 -8.78 -14.24 8.38
CA GLN A 187 -7.74 -13.22 8.34
C GLN A 187 -8.30 -11.94 7.71
N LEU A 188 -8.41 -10.85 8.47
CA LEU A 188 -9.01 -9.59 8.05
C LEU A 188 -8.11 -8.40 8.33
N PHE A 189 -8.18 -7.39 7.45
CA PHE A 189 -7.63 -6.05 7.69
C PHE A 189 -8.59 -5.20 8.52
N GLU A 190 -8.08 -4.08 9.06
CA GLU A 190 -8.91 -2.99 9.56
C GLU A 190 -9.46 -2.12 8.39
N PRO A 191 -10.67 -1.59 8.51
CA PRO A 191 -11.53 -1.56 9.70
C PRO A 191 -12.45 -2.79 9.89
N GLN A 192 -12.40 -3.79 9.00
CA GLN A 192 -13.33 -4.93 9.01
C GLN A 192 -13.23 -5.76 10.30
N ALA A 193 -12.00 -5.95 10.81
CA ALA A 193 -11.78 -6.66 12.06
C ALA A 193 -12.51 -5.97 13.24
N SER A 194 -12.33 -4.65 13.40
CA SER A 194 -13.02 -3.86 14.42
C SER A 194 -14.55 -3.78 14.21
N ILE A 195 -15.03 -3.76 12.97
CA ILE A 195 -16.46 -3.81 12.66
C ILE A 195 -17.06 -5.12 13.17
N PHE A 196 -16.42 -6.27 12.92
CA PHE A 196 -16.91 -7.55 13.41
C PHE A 196 -16.93 -7.63 14.93
N GLU A 197 -15.91 -7.09 15.62
CA GLU A 197 -15.94 -7.01 17.08
C GLU A 197 -17.11 -6.16 17.59
N LYS A 198 -17.31 -4.96 17.03
CA LYS A 198 -18.39 -4.06 17.41
C LYS A 198 -19.78 -4.66 17.17
N GLU A 199 -19.94 -5.42 16.09
CA GLU A 199 -21.19 -6.07 15.74
C GLU A 199 -21.41 -7.42 16.47
N GLY A 200 -20.45 -7.88 17.28
CA GLY A 200 -20.50 -9.18 17.95
C GLY A 200 -20.49 -10.37 16.99
N LYS A 201 -19.91 -10.19 15.80
CA LYS A 201 -19.81 -11.22 14.75
C LYS A 201 -18.46 -11.95 14.74
N GLY A 202 -17.53 -11.50 15.56
CA GLY A 202 -16.20 -12.08 15.70
C GLY A 202 -15.36 -11.34 16.74
N HIS A 203 -14.24 -11.94 17.11
CA HIS A 203 -13.31 -11.44 18.14
C HIS A 203 -11.90 -11.42 17.56
N VAL A 204 -11.22 -10.29 17.63
CA VAL A 204 -9.81 -10.21 17.25
C VAL A 204 -8.98 -10.90 18.31
N VAL A 205 -8.35 -12.02 17.97
CA VAL A 205 -7.62 -12.87 18.92
C VAL A 205 -6.11 -12.80 18.76
N ALA A 206 -5.60 -12.43 17.58
CA ALA A 206 -4.17 -12.28 17.33
C ALA A 206 -3.89 -11.31 16.17
N SER A 207 -2.63 -10.84 16.08
CA SER A 207 -2.14 -10.00 14.98
C SER A 207 -1.09 -10.76 14.17
N PHE A 208 -1.31 -10.93 12.89
CA PHE A 208 -0.29 -11.48 11.99
C PHE A 208 0.90 -10.52 11.83
N GLY A 209 0.69 -9.22 11.95
CA GLY A 209 1.74 -8.22 11.83
C GLY A 209 2.73 -8.24 12.98
N THR A 210 2.27 -8.51 14.20
CA THR A 210 3.15 -8.70 15.35
C THR A 210 4.02 -9.95 15.16
N GLU A 211 3.45 -11.00 14.61
CA GLU A 211 4.08 -12.31 14.49
C GLU A 211 5.03 -12.44 13.30
N SER A 212 4.71 -11.84 12.16
CA SER A 212 5.53 -11.93 10.95
C SER A 212 6.77 -11.04 10.97
N GLY A 213 6.83 -10.07 11.89
CA GLY A 213 7.94 -9.14 12.01
C GLY A 213 7.92 -8.01 10.97
N LYS A 214 8.98 -7.18 10.98
CA LYS A 214 9.10 -6.06 10.05
C LYS A 214 9.51 -6.54 8.66
N LEU A 215 8.80 -6.06 7.63
CA LEU A 215 9.08 -6.28 6.22
C LEU A 215 8.48 -5.11 5.41
N PRO A 216 8.92 -4.82 4.18
CA PRO A 216 8.31 -3.79 3.35
C PRO A 216 6.96 -4.33 2.83
N TYR A 217 5.91 -4.26 3.69
CA TYR A 217 4.66 -4.92 3.38
C TYR A 217 3.90 -4.25 2.24
N THR A 218 3.68 -2.93 2.34
CA THR A 218 3.09 -2.15 1.25
C THR A 218 4.01 -1.02 0.86
N VAL A 219 4.29 -0.91 -0.41
CA VAL A 219 5.22 0.07 -0.97
C VAL A 219 4.58 0.81 -2.15
N PHE A 220 5.09 1.99 -2.44
CA PHE A 220 4.83 2.69 -3.69
C PHE A 220 5.85 2.26 -4.73
N MET A 221 5.34 1.84 -5.88
CA MET A 221 6.15 1.42 -7.00
C MET A 221 5.63 2.01 -8.33
N ALA A 222 6.54 2.11 -9.30
CA ALA A 222 6.22 2.54 -10.64
C ALA A 222 7.10 1.82 -11.65
N LYS A 223 6.72 1.86 -12.94
CA LYS A 223 7.58 1.34 -14.02
C LYS A 223 8.88 2.13 -14.07
N GLN A 224 9.99 1.47 -14.33
CA GLN A 224 11.33 2.11 -14.40
C GLN A 224 11.36 3.24 -15.43
N SER A 225 10.71 3.07 -16.57
CA SER A 225 10.58 4.11 -17.60
C SER A 225 9.86 5.36 -17.09
N PHE A 226 8.80 5.17 -16.28
CA PHE A 226 8.07 6.29 -15.68
C PHE A 226 8.92 7.04 -14.67
N ILE A 227 9.64 6.34 -13.78
CA ILE A 227 10.55 6.95 -12.79
C ILE A 227 11.64 7.77 -13.51
N LYS A 228 12.30 7.19 -14.54
CA LYS A 228 13.33 7.90 -15.31
C LYS A 228 12.80 9.18 -15.99
N SER A 229 11.59 9.14 -16.50
CA SER A 229 10.99 10.30 -17.19
C SER A 229 10.43 11.35 -16.23
N ASN A 230 10.13 10.96 -14.97
CA ASN A 230 9.48 11.80 -13.97
C ASN A 230 10.23 11.82 -12.62
N THR A 231 11.56 11.69 -12.63
CA THR A 231 12.42 11.60 -11.44
C THR A 231 12.12 12.71 -10.42
N LYS A 232 11.90 13.96 -10.89
CA LYS A 232 11.58 15.08 -10.01
C LYS A 232 10.21 14.92 -9.33
N ASP A 233 9.23 14.38 -10.03
CA ASP A 233 7.89 14.21 -9.48
C ASP A 233 7.83 13.04 -8.49
N ILE A 234 8.59 11.96 -8.74
CA ILE A 234 8.78 10.86 -7.79
C ILE A 234 9.49 11.36 -6.52
N GLN A 235 10.51 12.22 -6.63
CA GLN A 235 11.15 12.83 -5.46
C GLN A 235 10.17 13.67 -4.65
N LYS A 236 9.40 14.55 -5.29
CA LYS A 236 8.35 15.35 -4.66
C LYS A 236 7.29 14.49 -3.97
N PHE A 237 6.88 13.40 -4.65
CA PHE A 237 5.96 12.42 -4.09
C PHE A 237 6.50 11.81 -2.79
N THR A 238 7.77 11.39 -2.80
CA THR A 238 8.43 10.79 -1.64
C THR A 238 8.62 11.80 -0.51
N ASN A 239 8.90 13.07 -0.81
CA ASN A 239 8.96 14.15 0.19
C ASN A 239 7.61 14.34 0.89
N ALA A 240 6.53 14.44 0.11
CA ALA A 240 5.16 14.58 0.63
C ALA A 240 4.76 13.38 1.51
N LEU A 241 5.11 12.17 1.07
CA LEU A 241 4.87 10.95 1.82
C LEU A 241 5.64 10.95 3.15
N PHE A 242 6.92 11.28 3.13
CA PHE A 242 7.73 11.35 4.35
C PHE A 242 7.19 12.38 5.35
N LYS A 243 6.74 13.54 4.87
CA LYS A 243 6.06 14.54 5.70
C LYS A 243 4.80 13.97 6.36
N ALA A 244 4.01 13.18 5.63
CA ALA A 244 2.83 12.52 6.17
C ALA A 244 3.16 11.41 7.17
N GLN A 245 4.20 10.63 6.93
CA GLN A 245 4.67 9.61 7.86
C GLN A 245 5.11 10.24 9.18
N LYS A 246 5.91 11.31 9.15
CA LYS A 246 6.26 12.09 10.35
C LYS A 246 5.03 12.60 11.09
N TRP A 247 4.10 13.20 10.35
CA TRP A 247 2.86 13.70 10.93
C TRP A 247 2.07 12.60 11.66
N VAL A 248 1.96 11.39 11.06
CA VAL A 248 1.29 10.23 11.67
C VAL A 248 2.01 9.78 12.94
N GLN A 249 3.34 9.82 12.99
CA GLN A 249 4.09 9.47 14.21
C GLN A 249 3.83 10.45 15.35
N GLU A 250 3.72 11.74 15.05
CA GLU A 250 3.63 12.84 16.01
C GLU A 250 2.20 13.10 16.55
N HIS A 251 1.15 12.56 15.89
CA HIS A 251 -0.24 12.85 16.22
C HIS A 251 -0.96 11.66 16.87
N SER A 252 -2.02 11.96 17.61
CA SER A 252 -2.84 10.97 18.30
C SER A 252 -3.67 10.14 17.30
N PRO A 253 -4.11 8.93 17.68
CA PRO A 253 -5.03 8.15 16.86
C PRO A 253 -6.31 8.90 16.49
N GLU A 254 -6.84 9.73 17.38
CA GLU A 254 -8.03 10.55 17.18
C GLU A 254 -7.81 11.61 16.09
N GLU A 255 -6.68 12.32 16.13
CA GLU A 255 -6.32 13.33 15.13
C GLU A 255 -6.10 12.70 13.75
N ILE A 256 -5.46 11.52 13.70
CA ILE A 256 -5.26 10.78 12.47
C ILE A 256 -6.61 10.31 11.93
N ALA A 257 -7.46 9.68 12.76
CA ALA A 257 -8.79 9.21 12.39
C ALA A 257 -9.65 10.35 11.84
N GLN A 258 -9.66 11.51 12.52
CA GLN A 258 -10.37 12.70 12.06
C GLN A 258 -9.88 13.17 10.69
N THR A 259 -8.56 13.14 10.46
CA THR A 259 -7.95 13.58 9.20
C THR A 259 -8.33 12.66 8.04
N ILE A 260 -8.33 11.33 8.26
CA ILE A 260 -8.59 10.36 7.18
C ILE A 260 -10.07 10.01 7.01
N SER A 261 -10.95 10.46 7.91
CA SER A 261 -12.39 10.13 7.90
C SER A 261 -13.12 10.40 6.57
N PRO A 262 -12.74 11.39 5.73
CA PRO A 262 -13.37 11.58 4.43
C PRO A 262 -13.29 10.35 3.50
N TYR A 263 -12.33 9.45 3.72
CA TYR A 263 -12.18 8.21 2.97
C TYR A 263 -13.02 7.04 3.51
N PHE A 264 -13.60 7.19 4.72
CA PHE A 264 -14.32 6.15 5.46
C PHE A 264 -15.71 6.62 5.91
N LYS A 265 -16.47 7.23 4.99
CA LYS A 265 -17.77 7.89 5.30
C LYS A 265 -18.82 6.96 5.91
N ASP A 266 -18.72 5.68 5.60
CA ASP A 266 -19.68 4.65 6.07
C ASP A 266 -19.15 3.90 7.31
N THR A 267 -18.06 4.39 7.94
CA THR A 267 -17.44 3.79 9.13
C THR A 267 -17.49 4.76 10.29
N ASP A 268 -17.96 4.29 11.44
CA ASP A 268 -18.05 5.10 12.65
C ASP A 268 -16.65 5.57 13.10
N MET A 269 -16.58 6.79 13.63
CA MET A 269 -15.31 7.41 14.02
C MET A 269 -14.56 6.62 15.10
N ASP A 270 -15.26 5.99 16.03
CA ASP A 270 -14.66 5.14 17.06
C ASP A 270 -13.99 3.90 16.48
N ILE A 271 -14.55 3.32 15.41
CA ILE A 271 -13.93 2.21 14.68
C ILE A 271 -12.65 2.67 13.97
N ILE A 272 -12.70 3.82 13.27
CA ILE A 272 -11.52 4.36 12.59
C ILE A 272 -10.42 4.64 13.61
N THR A 273 -10.77 5.26 14.74
CA THR A 273 -9.82 5.58 15.82
C THR A 273 -9.19 4.32 16.41
N SER A 274 -10.00 3.30 16.70
CA SER A 274 -9.52 2.01 17.23
C SER A 274 -8.57 1.32 16.25
N ALA A 275 -8.91 1.33 14.97
CA ALA A 275 -8.09 0.76 13.90
C ALA A 275 -6.74 1.50 13.77
N VAL A 276 -6.74 2.84 13.77
CA VAL A 276 -5.50 3.65 13.75
C VAL A 276 -4.65 3.36 14.98
N LYS A 277 -5.26 3.32 16.17
CA LYS A 277 -4.57 3.03 17.44
C LYS A 277 -3.88 1.66 17.36
N ARG A 278 -4.60 0.64 16.94
CA ARG A 278 -4.09 -0.74 16.80
C ARG A 278 -2.89 -0.80 15.85
N TYR A 279 -2.96 -0.14 14.69
CA TYR A 279 -1.83 -0.07 13.76
C TYR A 279 -0.64 0.75 14.27
N LYS A 280 -0.88 1.84 15.02
CA LYS A 280 0.21 2.59 15.68
C LYS A 280 0.91 1.75 16.74
N GLU A 281 0.15 1.09 17.62
CA GLU A 281 0.69 0.23 18.69
C GLU A 281 1.48 -0.95 18.13
N GLN A 282 1.05 -1.50 17.00
CA GLN A 282 1.76 -2.55 16.28
C GLN A 282 3.04 -2.06 15.57
N GLY A 283 3.21 -0.74 15.40
CA GLY A 283 4.31 -0.18 14.61
C GLY A 283 4.17 -0.43 13.11
N THR A 284 2.93 -0.51 12.61
CA THR A 284 2.61 -0.83 11.22
C THR A 284 3.01 0.28 10.25
N TYR A 285 2.73 1.54 10.60
CA TYR A 285 3.06 2.67 9.75
C TYR A 285 4.56 2.90 9.72
N ALA A 286 5.18 2.83 8.55
CA ALA A 286 6.59 3.09 8.40
C ALA A 286 6.93 4.53 8.84
N GLU A 287 8.00 4.70 9.59
CA GLU A 287 8.45 6.00 10.09
C GLU A 287 9.08 6.85 8.99
N THR A 288 9.63 6.19 7.99
CA THR A 288 10.28 6.79 6.82
C THR A 288 9.92 5.98 5.57
N PRO A 289 10.06 6.56 4.36
CA PRO A 289 9.84 5.80 3.12
C PRO A 289 10.98 4.81 2.79
N ALA A 290 12.06 4.78 3.57
CA ALA A 290 13.19 3.89 3.32
C ALA A 290 12.84 2.42 3.64
N ILE A 291 13.39 1.52 2.85
CA ILE A 291 13.30 0.07 3.02
C ILE A 291 14.69 -0.42 3.44
N SER A 292 14.80 -1.16 4.57
CA SER A 292 16.07 -1.70 5.01
C SER A 292 16.36 -3.08 4.40
N GLU A 293 17.64 -3.45 4.33
CA GLU A 293 18.03 -4.81 3.91
C GLU A 293 17.46 -5.89 4.84
N GLU A 294 17.36 -5.63 6.14
CA GLU A 294 16.74 -6.55 7.10
C GLU A 294 15.28 -6.80 6.75
N GLN A 295 14.51 -5.73 6.50
CA GLN A 295 13.12 -5.84 6.07
C GLN A 295 12.98 -6.58 4.73
N TRP A 296 13.87 -6.30 3.77
CA TRP A 296 13.88 -6.98 2.48
C TRP A 296 14.19 -8.46 2.59
N ASN A 297 15.12 -8.83 3.46
CA ASN A 297 15.45 -10.22 3.72
C ASN A 297 14.28 -10.96 4.38
N ASN A 298 13.61 -10.34 5.37
CA ASN A 298 12.44 -10.92 6.02
C ASN A 298 11.26 -11.10 5.02
N LEU A 299 11.04 -10.16 4.10
CA LEU A 299 10.07 -10.33 3.02
C LEU A 299 10.34 -11.62 2.24
N GLN A 300 11.60 -11.85 1.86
CA GLN A 300 11.97 -13.01 1.08
C GLN A 300 11.90 -14.31 1.91
N ASP A 301 12.21 -14.27 3.21
CA ASP A 301 12.01 -15.41 4.13
C ASP A 301 10.52 -15.81 4.18
N VAL A 302 9.63 -14.83 4.27
CA VAL A 302 8.17 -15.04 4.26
C VAL A 302 7.73 -15.66 2.92
N MET A 303 8.21 -15.13 1.80
CA MET A 303 7.88 -15.65 0.45
C MET A 303 8.41 -17.07 0.24
N GLU A 304 9.65 -17.37 0.67
CA GLU A 304 10.25 -18.72 0.59
C GLU A 304 9.47 -19.71 1.44
N SER A 305 9.10 -19.33 2.66
CA SER A 305 8.29 -20.17 3.56
C SER A 305 6.95 -20.55 2.97
N ALA A 306 6.34 -19.66 2.19
CA ALA A 306 5.08 -19.93 1.48
C ALA A 306 5.28 -20.72 0.16
N GLY A 307 6.53 -20.93 -0.26
CA GLY A 307 6.85 -21.59 -1.54
C GLY A 307 6.64 -20.69 -2.76
N GLU A 308 6.47 -19.39 -2.57
CA GLU A 308 6.21 -18.41 -3.63
C GLU A 308 7.52 -17.77 -4.17
N LEU A 309 8.67 -17.98 -3.52
CA LEU A 309 9.97 -17.51 -3.97
C LEU A 309 10.90 -18.69 -4.23
N LYS A 310 11.33 -18.87 -5.49
CA LYS A 310 12.29 -19.92 -5.87
C LYS A 310 13.75 -19.47 -5.79
N GLN A 311 13.98 -18.19 -5.99
CA GLN A 311 15.31 -17.58 -5.97
C GLN A 311 15.21 -16.15 -5.43
N ARG A 312 16.07 -15.82 -4.48
CA ARG A 312 16.13 -14.48 -3.89
C ARG A 312 16.55 -13.45 -4.94
N VAL A 313 15.99 -12.26 -4.80
CA VAL A 313 16.28 -11.10 -5.65
C VAL A 313 17.07 -10.07 -4.84
N ASP A 314 18.20 -9.63 -5.39
CA ASP A 314 18.96 -8.52 -4.82
C ASP A 314 18.08 -7.27 -4.76
N MET A 315 18.03 -6.63 -3.58
CA MET A 315 17.18 -5.45 -3.34
C MET A 315 17.46 -4.35 -4.38
N GLY A 316 18.74 -4.10 -4.73
CA GLY A 316 19.12 -3.07 -5.69
C GLY A 316 18.64 -3.32 -7.13
N LYS A 317 18.02 -4.47 -7.43
CA LYS A 317 17.41 -4.74 -8.74
C LYS A 317 16.01 -4.19 -8.87
N VAL A 318 15.29 -4.05 -7.76
CA VAL A 318 13.86 -3.72 -7.72
C VAL A 318 13.51 -2.60 -6.72
N VAL A 319 14.48 -2.09 -5.97
CA VAL A 319 14.30 -0.98 -5.02
C VAL A 319 15.25 0.17 -5.37
N ASP A 320 14.72 1.39 -5.39
CA ASP A 320 15.52 2.62 -5.52
C ASP A 320 15.38 3.45 -4.22
N LEU A 321 16.39 3.35 -3.35
CA LEU A 321 16.42 4.06 -2.06
C LEU A 321 16.75 5.55 -2.18
N SER A 322 17.23 6.02 -3.33
CA SER A 322 17.74 7.39 -3.50
C SER A 322 16.70 8.46 -3.19
N PHE A 323 15.42 8.18 -3.51
CA PHE A 323 14.30 9.09 -3.23
C PHE A 323 14.02 9.21 -1.72
N ALA A 324 14.02 8.08 -1.01
CA ALA A 324 13.79 8.04 0.43
C ALA A 324 14.96 8.70 1.19
N GLU A 325 16.20 8.43 0.79
CA GLU A 325 17.41 9.05 1.37
C GLU A 325 17.44 10.57 1.16
N SER A 326 17.09 11.02 -0.05
CA SER A 326 16.98 12.46 -0.35
C SER A 326 15.87 13.13 0.47
N ALA A 327 14.71 12.51 0.65
CA ALA A 327 13.63 13.04 1.47
C ALA A 327 14.05 13.17 2.94
N ALA A 328 14.79 12.20 3.49
CA ALA A 328 15.31 12.22 4.85
C ALA A 328 16.43 13.27 5.02
N GLY A 329 17.24 13.51 4.00
CA GLY A 329 18.32 14.52 3.98
C GLY A 329 17.81 15.97 3.89
N ALA A 330 16.71 16.21 3.19
CA ALA A 330 16.07 17.52 3.06
C ALA A 330 15.42 18.03 4.36
N GLY A 331 15.22 17.15 5.35
CA GLY A 331 14.66 17.47 6.67
C GLY A 331 15.70 17.84 7.74
N LYS A 332 16.97 17.92 7.38
CA LYS A 332 18.07 18.40 8.23
C LYS A 332 18.47 19.80 7.81
#